data_74167c7c0466c584e85ce9386eefa227
#
_entry.id   74167c7c0466c584e85ce9386eefa227
#
_cell.length_a   1.000
_cell.length_b   1.000
_cell.length_c   1.000
_cell.angle_alpha   90.00
_cell.angle_beta   90.00
_cell.angle_gamma   90.00
#
_symmetry.space_group_name_H-M   'P 1'
#
loop_
_entity.id
_entity.type
_entity.pdbx_description
1 polymer ?
#
loop_
_entity_poly.entity_id
_entity_poly.type
_entity_poly.pdbx_seq_one_letter_code
_entity_poly.pdbx_strand_id
1 'polypeptide(L)'
;FTRNRPPPRDPVNAMLSFCYALLVKDCTVALAANGLDPFWGFYHKPRHGRPALALDIMEEFRPLVADSAVLTAINTGMVDAGSFNRTASACMLNDRGRKAVIHAYELRMDQLVTHPFFGYRLSWRRIIHLQVQLLVRFLRGSIPEYRGIVTR
;
A
#
# COMPACT_ATOMS: atom_id res chain seq x y z
N PHE A 1 -16.86 8.08 3.84
CA PHE A 1 -17.29 6.67 3.68
C PHE A 1 -16.69 5.79 4.77
N THR A 2 -17.32 4.66 5.05
CA THR A 2 -16.87 3.73 6.10
C THR A 2 -16.28 2.46 5.47
N ARG A 3 -15.10 2.04 5.94
CA ARG A 3 -14.47 0.82 5.44
C ARG A 3 -15.25 -0.42 5.92
N ASN A 4 -15.67 -1.23 4.97
CA ASN A 4 -16.38 -2.48 5.25
C ASN A 4 -15.41 -3.62 5.65
N ARG A 5 -15.93 -4.58 6.41
CA ARG A 5 -15.25 -5.88 6.57
C ARG A 5 -15.35 -6.67 5.27
N PRO A 6 -14.34 -7.50 4.94
CA PRO A 6 -14.45 -8.38 3.78
C PRO A 6 -15.64 -9.35 3.89
N PRO A 7 -16.34 -9.66 2.78
CA PRO A 7 -16.10 -9.12 1.45
C PRO A 7 -16.58 -7.67 1.31
N PRO A 8 -15.95 -6.87 0.40
CA PRO A 8 -16.39 -5.49 0.16
C PRO A 8 -17.84 -5.43 -0.34
N ARG A 9 -18.57 -4.39 0.07
CA ARG A 9 -19.99 -4.22 -0.29
C ARG A 9 -20.23 -3.11 -1.30
N ASP A 10 -19.24 -2.28 -1.54
CA ASP A 10 -19.34 -1.14 -2.45
C ASP A 10 -18.07 -0.98 -3.29
N PRO A 11 -18.14 -0.24 -4.42
CA PRO A 11 -17.00 -0.08 -5.32
C PRO A 11 -15.76 0.53 -4.68
N VAL A 12 -15.92 1.52 -3.81
CA VAL A 12 -14.77 2.20 -3.17
C VAL A 12 -14.02 1.22 -2.28
N ASN A 13 -14.75 0.48 -1.43
CA ASN A 13 -14.12 -0.52 -0.57
C ASN A 13 -13.51 -1.68 -1.35
N ALA A 14 -14.12 -2.08 -2.50
CA ALA A 14 -13.53 -3.08 -3.39
C ALA A 14 -12.17 -2.61 -3.92
N MET A 15 -12.06 -1.36 -4.36
CA MET A 15 -10.82 -0.77 -4.85
C MET A 15 -9.78 -0.62 -3.73
N LEU A 16 -10.19 -0.12 -2.57
CA LEU A 16 -9.31 0.04 -1.41
C LEU A 16 -8.72 -1.30 -0.96
N SER A 17 -9.55 -2.33 -0.82
CA SER A 17 -9.09 -3.67 -0.45
C SER A 17 -8.09 -4.22 -1.44
N PHE A 18 -8.33 -4.02 -2.73
CA PHE A 18 -7.44 -4.46 -3.80
C PHE A 18 -6.10 -3.71 -3.77
N CYS A 19 -6.12 -2.38 -3.61
CA CYS A 19 -4.90 -1.57 -3.50
C CYS A 19 -4.09 -1.89 -2.24
N TYR A 20 -4.76 -2.17 -1.12
CA TYR A 20 -4.07 -2.58 0.10
C TYR A 20 -3.33 -3.91 -0.10
N ALA A 21 -3.94 -4.86 -0.80
CA ALA A 21 -3.28 -6.13 -1.14
C ALA A 21 -2.05 -5.90 -2.03
N LEU A 22 -2.13 -5.02 -3.02
CA LEU A 22 -0.99 -4.65 -3.87
C LEU A 22 0.12 -4.01 -3.04
N LEU A 23 -0.22 -3.11 -2.14
CA LEU A 23 0.75 -2.42 -1.29
C LEU A 23 1.41 -3.37 -0.29
N VAL A 24 0.66 -4.28 0.32
CA VAL A 24 1.22 -5.33 1.19
C VAL A 24 2.21 -6.19 0.42
N LYS A 25 1.89 -6.57 -0.81
CA LYS A 25 2.79 -7.33 -1.68
C LYS A 25 4.10 -6.56 -1.90
N ASP A 26 4.02 -5.28 -2.27
CA ASP A 26 5.21 -4.48 -2.54
C ASP A 26 6.05 -4.24 -1.27
N CYS A 27 5.42 -4.03 -0.12
CA CYS A 27 6.11 -3.96 1.17
C CYS A 27 6.79 -5.30 1.53
N THR A 28 6.11 -6.41 1.28
CA THR A 28 6.66 -7.76 1.50
C THR A 28 7.91 -7.99 0.67
N VAL A 29 7.88 -7.62 -0.61
CA VAL A 29 9.04 -7.74 -1.51
C VAL A 29 10.20 -6.87 -1.02
N ALA A 30 9.94 -5.63 -0.61
CA ALA A 30 10.96 -4.71 -0.12
C ALA A 30 11.63 -5.24 1.16
N LEU A 31 10.84 -5.76 2.09
CA LEU A 31 11.35 -6.35 3.34
C LEU A 31 12.22 -7.58 3.06
N ALA A 32 11.74 -8.50 2.25
CA ALA A 32 12.48 -9.71 1.88
C ALA A 32 13.77 -9.37 1.15
N ALA A 33 13.76 -8.40 0.24
CA ALA A 33 14.94 -7.93 -0.49
C ALA A 33 16.01 -7.34 0.44
N ASN A 34 15.62 -6.84 1.61
CA ASN A 34 16.53 -6.29 2.62
C ASN A 34 16.83 -7.26 3.77
N GLY A 35 16.46 -8.51 3.63
CA GLY A 35 16.77 -9.57 4.59
C GLY A 35 15.89 -9.56 5.85
N LEU A 36 14.77 -8.87 5.84
CA LEU A 36 13.81 -8.89 6.95
C LEU A 36 12.69 -9.89 6.68
N ASP A 37 12.23 -10.55 7.74
CA ASP A 37 11.08 -11.43 7.67
C ASP A 37 9.79 -10.59 7.66
N PRO A 38 9.03 -10.56 6.53
CA PRO A 38 7.83 -9.75 6.43
C PRO A 38 6.69 -10.21 7.36
N PHE A 39 6.76 -11.42 7.91
CA PHE A 39 5.75 -11.97 8.82
C PHE A 39 5.95 -11.56 10.27
N TRP A 40 7.12 -11.03 10.63
CA TRP A 40 7.42 -10.52 11.95
C TRP A 40 7.03 -9.05 12.03
N GLY A 41 6.33 -8.59 13.08
CA GLY A 41 5.83 -7.22 13.16
C GLY A 41 5.99 -6.58 14.52
N PHE A 42 5.98 -5.24 14.56
CA PHE A 42 6.01 -4.44 15.79
C PHE A 42 4.60 -4.18 16.34
N TYR A 43 3.68 -3.80 15.47
CA TYR A 43 2.31 -3.42 15.82
C TYR A 43 1.31 -4.52 15.58
N HIS A 44 1.55 -5.38 14.60
CA HIS A 44 0.70 -6.52 14.30
C HIS A 44 1.31 -7.77 14.90
N LYS A 45 0.50 -8.53 15.62
CA LYS A 45 0.94 -9.82 16.19
C LYS A 45 1.16 -10.83 15.05
N PRO A 46 2.27 -11.59 15.09
CA PRO A 46 2.47 -12.66 14.13
C PRO A 46 1.30 -13.65 14.14
N ARG A 47 0.78 -13.96 12.98
CA ARG A 47 -0.22 -15.00 12.78
C ARG A 47 0.18 -15.83 11.57
N HIS A 48 -0.13 -17.11 11.61
CA HIS A 48 0.16 -17.99 10.47
C HIS A 48 -0.44 -17.43 9.18
N GLY A 49 0.37 -17.28 8.13
CA GLY A 49 -0.03 -16.76 6.84
C GLY A 49 -0.25 -15.24 6.76
N ARG A 50 -0.03 -14.48 7.84
CA ARG A 50 -0.23 -13.03 7.86
C ARG A 50 1.10 -12.28 7.93
N PRO A 51 1.44 -11.44 6.91
CA PRO A 51 2.71 -10.70 6.87
C PRO A 51 2.68 -9.48 7.80
N ALA A 52 2.89 -9.68 9.10
CA ALA A 52 2.73 -8.65 10.13
C ALA A 52 3.66 -7.44 9.94
N LEU A 53 4.94 -7.66 9.62
CA LEU A 53 5.88 -6.56 9.40
C LEU A 53 5.55 -5.78 8.13
N ALA A 54 5.12 -6.47 7.06
CA ALA A 54 4.67 -5.81 5.85
C ALA A 54 3.42 -4.95 6.10
N LEU A 55 2.50 -5.40 6.95
CA LEU A 55 1.33 -4.62 7.34
C LEU A 55 1.73 -3.37 8.14
N ASP A 56 2.72 -3.47 9.01
CA ASP A 56 3.22 -2.31 9.76
C ASP A 56 3.83 -1.26 8.83
N ILE A 57 4.65 -1.66 7.87
CA ILE A 57 5.21 -0.74 6.87
C ILE A 57 4.10 -0.17 5.98
N MET A 58 3.16 -1.00 5.56
CA MET A 58 2.03 -0.56 4.72
C MET A 58 1.25 0.60 5.35
N GLU A 59 1.08 0.60 6.67
CA GLU A 59 0.32 1.66 7.35
C GLU A 59 0.91 3.05 7.10
N GLU A 60 2.23 3.18 6.92
CA GLU A 60 2.88 4.45 6.60
C GLU A 60 2.48 4.95 5.21
N PHE A 61 2.26 4.04 4.26
CA PHE A 61 2.04 4.36 2.84
C PHE A 61 0.58 4.24 2.41
N ARG A 62 -0.27 3.68 3.25
CA ARG A 62 -1.68 3.46 2.90
C ARG A 62 -2.39 4.72 2.40
N PRO A 63 -2.37 5.85 3.13
CA PRO A 63 -3.03 7.06 2.64
C PRO A 63 -2.32 7.68 1.44
N LEU A 64 -0.99 7.58 1.39
CA LEU A 64 -0.15 8.26 0.41
C LEU A 64 -0.15 7.56 -0.94
N VAL A 65 -0.28 6.25 -0.96
CA VAL A 65 -0.22 5.43 -2.17
C VAL A 65 -1.57 4.80 -2.49
N ALA A 66 -2.11 3.97 -1.62
CA ALA A 66 -3.32 3.21 -1.91
C ALA A 66 -4.56 4.08 -2.00
N ASP A 67 -4.84 4.89 -1.00
CA ASP A 67 -6.01 5.77 -0.98
C ASP A 67 -5.93 6.80 -2.11
N SER A 68 -4.74 7.35 -2.36
CA SER A 68 -4.51 8.31 -3.45
C SER A 68 -4.73 7.68 -4.83
N ALA A 69 -4.29 6.44 -5.05
CA ALA A 69 -4.51 5.73 -6.30
C ALA A 69 -6.00 5.50 -6.56
N VAL A 70 -6.76 5.12 -5.54
CA VAL A 70 -8.22 4.93 -5.65
C VAL A 70 -8.91 6.24 -6.01
N LEU A 71 -8.57 7.35 -5.34
CA LEU A 71 -9.11 8.66 -5.66
C LEU A 71 -8.83 9.07 -7.11
N THR A 72 -7.61 8.84 -7.59
CA THR A 72 -7.24 9.11 -8.98
C THR A 72 -8.06 8.27 -9.95
N ALA A 73 -8.21 6.97 -9.69
CA ALA A 73 -9.00 6.08 -10.54
C ALA A 73 -10.45 6.55 -10.67
N ILE A 74 -11.05 7.02 -9.57
CA ILE A 74 -12.41 7.56 -9.57
C ILE A 74 -12.47 8.90 -10.30
N ASN A 75 -11.62 9.85 -9.93
CA ASN A 75 -11.69 11.24 -10.40
C ASN A 75 -11.33 11.39 -11.87
N THR A 76 -10.52 10.49 -12.41
CA THR A 76 -10.11 10.53 -13.83
C THR A 76 -10.93 9.59 -14.71
N GLY A 77 -11.95 8.92 -14.15
CA GLY A 77 -12.82 8.04 -14.92
C GLY A 77 -12.16 6.74 -15.39
N MET A 78 -11.08 6.31 -14.74
CA MET A 78 -10.41 5.03 -15.08
C MET A 78 -11.29 3.83 -14.75
N VAL A 79 -12.19 3.99 -13.78
CA VAL A 79 -13.19 2.99 -13.40
C VAL A 79 -14.58 3.57 -13.54
N ASP A 80 -15.55 2.71 -13.85
CA ASP A 80 -16.98 3.03 -13.95
C ASP A 80 -17.82 1.84 -13.44
N ALA A 81 -19.13 1.92 -13.60
CA ALA A 81 -20.03 0.84 -13.17
C ALA A 81 -19.71 -0.50 -13.85
N GLY A 82 -19.18 -0.49 -15.08
CA GLY A 82 -18.77 -1.68 -15.83
C GLY A 82 -17.46 -2.30 -15.35
N SER A 83 -16.80 -1.70 -14.35
CA SER A 83 -15.55 -2.22 -13.76
C SER A 83 -15.80 -3.23 -12.63
N PHE A 84 -17.05 -3.45 -12.24
CA PHE A 84 -17.42 -4.21 -11.05
C PHE A 84 -18.45 -5.28 -11.36
N ASN A 85 -18.36 -6.39 -10.61
CA ASN A 85 -19.41 -7.41 -10.51
C ASN A 85 -20.06 -7.27 -9.14
N ARG A 86 -21.37 -7.08 -9.12
CA ARG A 86 -22.13 -6.93 -7.88
C ARG A 86 -23.04 -8.13 -7.64
N THR A 87 -23.08 -8.57 -6.39
CA THR A 87 -24.07 -9.51 -5.87
C THR A 87 -24.87 -8.83 -4.76
N ALA A 88 -25.87 -9.51 -4.18
CA ALA A 88 -26.65 -8.95 -3.08
C ALA A 88 -25.82 -8.60 -1.84
N SER A 89 -24.66 -9.28 -1.65
CA SER A 89 -23.84 -9.16 -0.44
C SER A 89 -22.42 -8.64 -0.68
N ALA A 90 -21.98 -8.52 -1.95
CA ALA A 90 -20.60 -8.17 -2.27
C ALA A 90 -20.49 -7.36 -3.56
N CYS A 91 -19.42 -6.56 -3.65
CA CYS A 91 -19.00 -5.84 -4.83
C CYS A 91 -17.53 -6.17 -5.09
N MET A 92 -17.22 -6.69 -6.26
CA MET A 92 -15.87 -7.12 -6.64
C MET A 92 -15.44 -6.46 -7.93
N LEU A 93 -14.16 -6.14 -8.06
CA LEU A 93 -13.58 -5.73 -9.35
C LEU A 93 -13.63 -6.90 -10.33
N ASN A 94 -14.08 -6.64 -11.56
CA ASN A 94 -13.91 -7.58 -12.66
C ASN A 94 -12.51 -7.43 -13.29
N ASP A 95 -12.21 -8.19 -14.36
CA ASP A 95 -10.89 -8.14 -14.99
C ASP A 95 -10.54 -6.75 -15.50
N ARG A 96 -11.48 -6.06 -16.12
CA ARG A 96 -11.32 -4.68 -16.59
C ARG A 96 -11.04 -3.73 -15.43
N GLY A 97 -11.80 -3.87 -14.34
CA GLY A 97 -11.63 -3.06 -13.14
C GLY A 97 -10.28 -3.27 -12.47
N ARG A 98 -9.85 -4.53 -12.35
CA ARG A 98 -8.53 -4.85 -11.78
C ARG A 98 -7.40 -4.23 -12.59
N LYS A 99 -7.46 -4.33 -13.91
CA LYS A 99 -6.44 -3.71 -14.79
C LYS A 99 -6.39 -2.20 -14.62
N ALA A 100 -7.55 -1.55 -14.53
CA ALA A 100 -7.62 -0.10 -14.34
C ALA A 100 -7.05 0.32 -12.99
N VAL A 101 -7.39 -0.39 -11.92
CA VAL A 101 -6.89 -0.08 -10.57
C VAL A 101 -5.39 -0.37 -10.44
N ILE A 102 -4.90 -1.46 -11.03
CA ILE A 102 -3.46 -1.74 -11.09
C ILE A 102 -2.73 -0.60 -11.81
N HIS A 103 -3.27 -0.12 -12.93
CA HIS A 103 -2.67 0.98 -13.66
C HIS A 103 -2.61 2.27 -12.81
N ALA A 104 -3.69 2.63 -12.14
CA ALA A 104 -3.72 3.79 -11.23
C ALA A 104 -2.70 3.64 -10.09
N TYR A 105 -2.61 2.45 -9.50
CA TYR A 105 -1.66 2.12 -8.45
C TYR A 105 -0.21 2.26 -8.93
N GLU A 106 0.12 1.68 -10.10
CA GLU A 106 1.47 1.75 -10.67
C GLU A 106 1.87 3.18 -11.04
N LEU A 107 0.96 3.98 -11.60
CA LEU A 107 1.20 5.40 -11.86
C LEU A 107 1.53 6.14 -10.56
N ARG A 108 0.83 5.86 -9.48
CA ARG A 108 1.10 6.48 -8.18
C ARG A 108 2.46 6.04 -7.63
N MET A 109 2.77 4.75 -7.70
CA MET A 109 4.04 4.20 -7.24
C MET A 109 5.25 4.81 -7.97
N ASP A 110 5.09 5.15 -9.24
CA ASP A 110 6.16 5.74 -10.05
C ASP A 110 6.20 7.27 -9.97
N GLN A 111 5.24 7.90 -9.30
CA GLN A 111 5.21 9.35 -9.13
C GLN A 111 6.36 9.82 -8.23
N LEU A 112 7.07 10.85 -8.69
CA LEU A 112 8.17 11.44 -7.92
C LEU A 112 7.64 12.35 -6.83
N VAL A 113 8.24 12.25 -5.64
CA VAL A 113 7.98 13.14 -4.51
C VAL A 113 9.29 13.51 -3.84
N THR A 114 9.31 14.61 -3.11
CA THR A 114 10.46 15.00 -2.32
C THR A 114 10.45 14.30 -0.98
N HIS A 115 11.51 13.55 -0.67
CA HIS A 115 11.61 12.87 0.63
C HIS A 115 11.66 13.92 1.75
N PRO A 116 10.81 13.83 2.80
CA PRO A 116 10.69 14.88 3.82
C PRO A 116 11.96 15.10 4.65
N PHE A 117 12.83 14.09 4.77
CA PHE A 117 14.04 14.19 5.59
C PHE A 117 15.30 14.44 4.76
N PHE A 118 15.38 13.88 3.55
CA PHE A 118 16.59 13.91 2.75
C PHE A 118 16.55 14.94 1.61
N GLY A 119 15.38 15.45 1.26
CA GLY A 119 15.21 16.54 0.33
C GLY A 119 15.36 16.21 -1.16
N TYR A 120 15.75 14.99 -1.53
CA TYR A 120 15.79 14.61 -2.94
C TYR A 120 14.51 13.94 -3.41
N ARG A 121 14.32 13.97 -4.72
CA ARG A 121 13.11 13.42 -5.36
C ARG A 121 13.29 11.95 -5.68
N LEU A 122 12.33 11.15 -5.21
CA LEU A 122 12.26 9.70 -5.44
C LEU A 122 10.82 9.31 -5.78
N SER A 123 10.66 8.20 -6.51
CA SER A 123 9.34 7.59 -6.65
C SER A 123 8.87 7.00 -5.31
N TRP A 124 7.56 6.90 -5.12
CA TRP A 124 7.01 6.21 -3.94
C TRP A 124 7.57 4.79 -3.83
N ARG A 125 7.75 4.10 -4.94
CA ARG A 125 8.36 2.77 -4.99
C ARG A 125 9.74 2.76 -4.34
N ARG A 126 10.59 3.72 -4.66
CA ARG A 126 11.92 3.85 -4.06
C ARG A 126 11.88 4.29 -2.61
N ILE A 127 10.93 5.13 -2.24
CA ILE A 127 10.76 5.57 -0.85
C ILE A 127 10.42 4.40 0.06
N ILE A 128 9.57 3.47 -0.39
CA ILE A 128 9.27 2.25 0.37
C ILE A 128 10.56 1.46 0.66
N HIS A 129 11.39 1.23 -0.36
CA HIS A 129 12.67 0.55 -0.17
C HIS A 129 13.62 1.32 0.76
N LEU A 130 13.69 2.63 0.64
CA LEU A 130 14.50 3.48 1.52
C LEU A 130 14.04 3.38 2.97
N GLN A 131 12.74 3.44 3.22
CA GLN A 131 12.18 3.27 4.58
C GLN A 131 12.50 1.90 5.15
N VAL A 132 12.43 0.85 4.35
CA VAL A 132 12.84 -0.49 4.77
C VAL A 132 14.33 -0.53 5.12
N GLN A 133 15.19 0.10 4.32
CA GLN A 133 16.62 0.20 4.62
C GLN A 133 16.89 0.94 5.94
N LEU A 134 16.16 2.02 6.21
CA LEU A 134 16.26 2.74 7.48
C LEU A 134 15.82 1.86 8.65
N LEU A 135 14.77 1.08 8.48
CA LEU A 135 14.31 0.13 9.49
C LEU A 135 15.39 -0.92 9.79
N VAL A 136 16.03 -1.48 8.76
CA VAL A 136 17.14 -2.43 8.93
C VAL A 136 18.28 -1.81 9.75
N ARG A 137 18.68 -0.58 9.42
CA ARG A 137 19.73 0.13 10.15
C ARG A 137 19.37 0.39 11.60
N PHE A 138 18.11 0.73 11.86
CA PHE A 138 17.62 0.89 13.22
C PHE A 138 17.68 -0.41 14.00
N LEU A 139 17.22 -1.51 13.42
CA LEU A 139 17.23 -2.82 14.05
C LEU A 139 18.65 -3.34 14.33
N ARG A 140 19.62 -2.94 13.51
CA ARG A 140 21.05 -3.27 13.70
C ARG A 140 21.77 -2.32 14.65
N GLY A 141 21.08 -1.30 15.17
CA GLY A 141 21.66 -0.31 16.05
C GLY A 141 22.54 0.73 15.37
N SER A 142 22.53 0.81 14.04
CA SER A 142 23.35 1.77 13.27
C SER A 142 22.80 3.20 13.33
N ILE A 143 21.51 3.36 13.59
CA ILE A 143 20.86 4.65 13.79
C ILE A 143 20.02 4.61 15.07
N PRO A 144 19.87 5.74 15.78
CA PRO A 144 19.22 5.76 17.10
C PRO A 144 17.71 5.67 17.06
N GLU A 145 17.08 6.01 15.93
CA GLU A 145 15.63 6.02 15.80
C GLU A 145 15.22 5.66 14.37
N TYR A 146 14.00 5.14 14.23
CA TYR A 146 13.33 4.95 12.96
C TYR A 146 12.19 5.98 12.85
N ARG A 147 12.22 6.78 11.79
CA ARG A 147 11.15 7.72 11.46
C ARG A 147 10.35 7.21 10.27
N GLY A 148 9.05 6.98 10.50
CA GLY A 148 8.12 6.70 9.43
C GLY A 148 7.91 7.88 8.50
N ILE A 149 7.40 7.63 7.31
CA ILE A 149 6.98 8.69 6.38
C ILE A 149 5.73 9.35 6.92
N VAL A 150 5.86 10.65 7.21
CA VAL A 150 4.74 11.52 7.57
C VAL A 150 4.70 12.67 6.58
N THR A 151 3.60 12.79 5.85
CA THR A 151 3.35 13.97 5.02
C THR A 151 2.48 14.94 5.81
N ARG A 152 2.94 16.16 5.84
CA ARG A 152 2.16 17.25 6.39
C ARG A 152 1.13 17.76 5.39
#